data_27101e04e3c0ab7c16d4f80e6253ac72
#
_entry.id   27101e04e3c0ab7c16d4f80e6253ac72
#
_cell.length_a   1.000
_cell.length_b   1.000
_cell.length_c   1.000
_cell.angle_alpha   90.00
_cell.angle_beta   90.00
_cell.angle_gamma   90.00
#
_symmetry.space_group_name_H-M   'P 1'
#
loop_
_entity.id
_entity.type
_entity.pdbx_description
1 polymer ?
#
loop_
_entity_poly.entity_id
_entity_poly.type
_entity_poly.pdbx_seq_one_letter_code
_entity_poly.pdbx_strand_id
1 'polypeptide(L)'
;MIEKFSIVKTLQAIKDAHVIVVVLDAREGVVEQDLHLIGYALEAGRAMVIAINKWDNMSDYDRKQCKLDIDRRFDFIPWAKVHLISALHGTGVGEMYPSIHRAFDSSHLKVSPAKITQILSDATEAHAPPMVQGRRIKMRYAHMGGQNPPTIVVHGNKVDKTPADYRRYLENVFRKVYKLEGTPVRIEFKTSENPFEGRKTVMDERIAARKRRYVQKFKKAEKKFKR
;
A
#
# COMPACT_ATOMS: atom_id res chain seq x y z
N MET A 1 -6.53 10.14 -35.41
CA MET A 1 -7.67 10.59 -34.59
C MET A 1 -8.35 9.42 -33.87
N ILE A 2 -8.53 8.27 -34.50
CA ILE A 2 -9.20 7.05 -33.95
C ILE A 2 -8.43 6.50 -32.71
N GLU A 3 -7.09 6.41 -32.75
CA GLU A 3 -6.29 5.91 -31.64
C GLU A 3 -6.43 6.73 -30.35
N LYS A 4 -6.44 8.06 -30.45
CA LYS A 4 -6.63 8.93 -29.27
C LYS A 4 -7.99 8.72 -28.63
N PHE A 5 -9.04 8.52 -29.42
CA PHE A 5 -10.38 8.19 -28.92
C PHE A 5 -10.44 6.82 -28.23
N SER A 6 -9.73 5.83 -28.77
CA SER A 6 -9.63 4.50 -28.18
C SER A 6 -8.95 4.54 -26.80
N ILE A 7 -7.84 5.26 -26.68
CA ILE A 7 -7.12 5.44 -25.40
C ILE A 7 -8.03 6.11 -24.36
N VAL A 8 -8.71 7.21 -24.71
CA VAL A 8 -9.59 7.91 -23.76
C VAL A 8 -10.74 7.02 -23.28
N LYS A 9 -11.35 6.25 -24.18
CA LYS A 9 -12.39 5.28 -23.80
C LYS A 9 -11.87 4.17 -22.90
N THR A 10 -10.67 3.65 -23.18
CA THR A 10 -10.03 2.64 -22.32
C THR A 10 -9.76 3.18 -20.92
N LEU A 11 -9.21 4.39 -20.81
CA LEU A 11 -8.96 5.02 -19.53
C LEU A 11 -10.25 5.30 -18.74
N GLN A 12 -11.32 5.67 -19.44
CA GLN A 12 -12.64 5.85 -18.82
C GLN A 12 -13.21 4.50 -18.34
N ALA A 13 -13.16 3.46 -19.17
CA ALA A 13 -13.62 2.11 -18.80
C ALA A 13 -12.86 1.58 -17.55
N ILE A 14 -11.56 1.84 -17.46
CA ILE A 14 -10.75 1.50 -16.28
C ILE A 14 -11.29 2.22 -15.03
N LYS A 15 -11.65 3.51 -15.14
CA LYS A 15 -12.20 4.28 -14.01
C LYS A 15 -13.57 3.80 -13.57
N ASP A 16 -14.38 3.33 -14.49
CA ASP A 16 -15.76 2.93 -14.21
C ASP A 16 -15.87 1.47 -13.73
N ALA A 17 -14.88 0.63 -14.06
CA ALA A 17 -14.87 -0.78 -13.69
C ALA A 17 -14.58 -0.98 -12.18
N HIS A 18 -15.15 -2.02 -11.58
CA HIS A 18 -14.78 -2.50 -10.25
C HIS A 18 -13.59 -3.45 -10.30
N VAL A 19 -13.58 -4.35 -11.28
CA VAL A 19 -12.51 -5.32 -11.53
C VAL A 19 -12.13 -5.23 -13.01
N ILE A 20 -10.85 -5.25 -13.28
CA ILE A 20 -10.28 -5.22 -14.62
C ILE A 20 -9.70 -6.58 -14.94
N VAL A 21 -10.04 -7.12 -16.10
CA VAL A 21 -9.35 -8.28 -16.65
C VAL A 21 -8.40 -7.78 -17.73
N VAL A 22 -7.10 -7.89 -17.47
CA VAL A 22 -6.05 -7.56 -18.43
C VAL A 22 -5.76 -8.81 -19.24
N VAL A 23 -6.00 -8.74 -20.55
CA VAL A 23 -5.78 -9.87 -21.47
C VAL A 23 -4.52 -9.60 -22.27
N LEU A 24 -3.55 -10.52 -22.15
CA LEU A 24 -2.24 -10.44 -22.80
C LEU A 24 -2.09 -11.60 -23.80
N ASP A 25 -1.33 -11.38 -24.86
CA ASP A 25 -0.99 -12.45 -25.82
C ASP A 25 0.26 -13.19 -25.36
N ALA A 26 0.14 -14.50 -25.12
CA ALA A 26 1.26 -15.33 -24.67
C ALA A 26 2.44 -15.37 -25.67
N ARG A 27 2.18 -15.15 -26.96
CA ARG A 27 3.21 -15.16 -28.01
C ARG A 27 4.02 -13.89 -28.08
N GLU A 28 3.38 -12.74 -27.81
CA GLU A 28 4.05 -11.44 -27.79
C GLU A 28 4.75 -11.20 -26.46
N GLY A 29 4.35 -11.95 -25.42
CA GLY A 29 4.81 -11.72 -24.05
C GLY A 29 4.22 -10.44 -23.46
N VAL A 30 4.83 -9.96 -22.38
CA VAL A 30 4.41 -8.71 -21.72
C VAL A 30 5.13 -7.53 -22.39
N VAL A 31 4.38 -6.66 -23.06
CA VAL A 31 4.94 -5.47 -23.73
C VAL A 31 4.83 -4.24 -22.84
N GLU A 32 5.61 -3.18 -23.14
CA GLU A 32 5.60 -1.94 -22.37
C GLU A 32 4.23 -1.26 -22.28
N GLN A 33 3.43 -1.36 -23.35
CA GLN A 33 2.07 -0.81 -23.38
C GLN A 33 1.17 -1.49 -22.34
N ASP A 34 1.31 -2.80 -22.15
CA ASP A 34 0.58 -3.56 -21.12
C ASP A 34 0.94 -3.07 -19.72
N LEU A 35 2.23 -2.89 -19.46
CA LEU A 35 2.72 -2.38 -18.18
C LEU A 35 2.20 -0.97 -17.88
N HIS A 36 2.12 -0.11 -18.89
CA HIS A 36 1.52 1.22 -18.74
C HIS A 36 0.03 1.15 -18.40
N LEU A 37 -0.75 0.28 -19.06
CA LEU A 37 -2.17 0.08 -18.75
C LEU A 37 -2.38 -0.49 -17.34
N ILE A 38 -1.55 -1.46 -16.95
CA ILE A 38 -1.54 -2.04 -15.60
C ILE A 38 -1.20 -0.94 -14.58
N GLY A 39 -0.17 -0.14 -14.83
CA GLY A 39 0.20 1.00 -13.99
C GLY A 39 -0.95 1.97 -13.79
N TYR A 40 -1.63 2.34 -14.87
CA TYR A 40 -2.80 3.22 -14.80
C TYR A 40 -3.96 2.61 -13.99
N ALA A 41 -4.22 1.31 -14.16
CA ALA A 41 -5.23 0.60 -13.37
C ALA A 41 -4.90 0.57 -11.87
N LEU A 42 -3.60 0.42 -11.53
CA LEU A 42 -3.10 0.52 -10.15
C LEU A 42 -3.29 1.92 -9.56
N GLU A 43 -2.93 2.95 -10.32
CA GLU A 43 -3.15 4.35 -9.90
C GLU A 43 -4.62 4.65 -9.69
N ALA A 44 -5.50 4.12 -10.56
CA ALA A 44 -6.94 4.21 -10.39
C ALA A 44 -7.46 3.37 -9.20
N GLY A 45 -6.62 2.49 -8.63
CA GLY A 45 -6.95 1.65 -7.47
C GLY A 45 -7.87 0.49 -7.81
N ARG A 46 -7.90 0.05 -9.06
CA ARG A 46 -8.83 -1.00 -9.50
C ARG A 46 -8.34 -2.39 -9.15
N ALA A 47 -9.28 -3.26 -8.78
CA ALA A 47 -9.00 -4.67 -8.65
C ALA A 47 -8.71 -5.29 -10.03
N MET A 48 -7.85 -6.32 -10.07
CA MET A 48 -7.28 -6.80 -11.31
C MET A 48 -7.08 -8.31 -11.31
N VAL A 49 -7.39 -8.92 -12.47
CA VAL A 49 -7.05 -10.30 -12.83
C VAL A 49 -6.31 -10.25 -14.16
N ILE A 50 -5.27 -11.07 -14.31
CA ILE A 50 -4.47 -11.13 -15.52
C ILE A 50 -4.79 -12.43 -16.25
N ALA A 51 -5.05 -12.34 -17.54
CA ALA A 51 -5.31 -13.48 -18.42
C ALA A 51 -4.27 -13.53 -19.54
N ILE A 52 -3.44 -14.56 -19.55
CA ILE A 52 -2.47 -14.82 -20.63
C ILE A 52 -3.16 -15.70 -21.66
N ASN A 53 -3.57 -15.10 -22.76
CA ASN A 53 -4.34 -15.76 -23.80
C ASN A 53 -3.44 -16.42 -24.88
N LYS A 54 -4.04 -17.26 -25.71
CA LYS A 54 -3.40 -18.04 -26.78
C LYS A 54 -2.37 -19.08 -26.25
N TRP A 55 -2.59 -19.54 -25.01
CA TRP A 55 -1.71 -20.49 -24.34
C TRP A 55 -1.64 -21.86 -25.03
N ASP A 56 -2.69 -22.24 -25.77
CA ASP A 56 -2.80 -23.48 -26.52
C ASP A 56 -1.76 -23.61 -27.65
N ASN A 57 -1.35 -22.50 -28.22
CA ASN A 57 -0.51 -22.44 -29.41
C ASN A 57 0.99 -22.22 -29.13
N MET A 58 1.46 -22.61 -27.95
CA MET A 58 2.86 -22.42 -27.53
C MET A 58 3.57 -23.75 -27.35
N SER A 59 4.86 -23.78 -27.73
CA SER A 59 5.75 -24.92 -27.41
C SER A 59 6.01 -24.96 -25.88
N ASP A 60 6.46 -26.13 -25.40
CA ASP A 60 6.80 -26.25 -23.96
C ASP A 60 7.98 -25.34 -23.56
N TYR A 61 8.89 -25.07 -24.47
CA TYR A 61 9.97 -24.12 -24.26
C TYR A 61 9.44 -22.69 -24.09
N ASP A 62 8.59 -22.25 -25.03
CA ASP A 62 8.02 -20.90 -25.01
C ASP A 62 7.13 -20.69 -23.77
N ARG A 63 6.37 -21.71 -23.35
CA ARG A 63 5.58 -21.70 -22.12
C ARG A 63 6.44 -21.45 -20.88
N LYS A 64 7.62 -22.09 -20.81
CA LYS A 64 8.56 -21.88 -19.69
C LYS A 64 9.11 -20.46 -19.69
N GLN A 65 9.53 -19.96 -20.85
CA GLN A 65 10.06 -18.60 -20.97
C GLN A 65 8.99 -17.55 -20.64
N CYS A 66 7.78 -17.72 -21.14
CA CYS A 66 6.66 -16.83 -20.84
C CYS A 66 6.34 -16.78 -19.34
N LYS A 67 6.33 -17.92 -18.63
CA LYS A 67 6.15 -17.94 -17.18
C LYS A 67 7.24 -17.17 -16.44
N LEU A 68 8.51 -17.39 -16.80
CA LEU A 68 9.63 -16.66 -16.19
C LEU A 68 9.55 -15.14 -16.43
N ASP A 69 9.11 -14.75 -17.62
CA ASP A 69 8.93 -13.32 -17.95
C ASP A 69 7.76 -12.71 -17.17
N ILE A 70 6.65 -13.42 -17.04
CA ILE A 70 5.49 -13.02 -16.23
C ILE A 70 5.90 -12.83 -14.76
N ASP A 71 6.58 -13.83 -14.16
CA ASP A 71 7.01 -13.77 -12.77
C ASP A 71 7.92 -12.56 -12.51
N ARG A 72 8.85 -12.29 -13.44
CA ARG A 72 9.76 -11.15 -13.35
C ARG A 72 9.06 -9.81 -13.55
N ARG A 73 8.15 -9.71 -14.54
CA ARG A 73 7.51 -8.44 -14.91
C ARG A 73 6.36 -8.06 -13.99
N PHE A 74 5.73 -9.03 -13.31
CA PHE A 74 4.60 -8.79 -12.41
C PHE A 74 4.96 -8.88 -10.92
N ASP A 75 6.26 -8.86 -10.58
CA ASP A 75 6.74 -8.85 -9.20
C ASP A 75 6.19 -7.67 -8.37
N PHE A 76 5.87 -6.55 -9.03
CA PHE A 76 5.26 -5.39 -8.38
C PHE A 76 3.77 -5.55 -8.05
N ILE A 77 3.08 -6.57 -8.59
CA ILE A 77 1.67 -6.90 -8.36
C ILE A 77 1.44 -8.36 -7.95
N PRO A 78 2.16 -8.89 -6.96
CA PRO A 78 2.12 -10.32 -6.61
C PRO A 78 0.74 -10.79 -6.12
N TRP A 79 -0.15 -9.86 -5.85
CA TRP A 79 -1.52 -10.11 -5.42
C TRP A 79 -2.51 -10.28 -6.58
N ALA A 80 -2.15 -9.91 -7.81
CA ALA A 80 -2.97 -10.12 -8.99
C ALA A 80 -2.87 -11.59 -9.43
N LYS A 81 -4.03 -12.25 -9.57
CA LYS A 81 -4.06 -13.63 -10.04
C LYS A 81 -3.82 -13.69 -11.54
N VAL A 82 -2.88 -14.53 -11.96
CA VAL A 82 -2.61 -14.80 -13.37
C VAL A 82 -3.26 -16.11 -13.77
N HIS A 83 -4.00 -16.08 -14.88
CA HIS A 83 -4.63 -17.25 -15.52
C HIS A 83 -4.06 -17.46 -16.91
N LEU A 84 -3.76 -18.71 -17.24
CA LEU A 84 -3.31 -19.13 -18.56
C LEU A 84 -4.54 -19.68 -19.30
N ILE A 85 -4.93 -19.00 -20.38
CA ILE A 85 -6.18 -19.29 -21.05
C ILE A 85 -6.01 -19.49 -22.56
N SER A 86 -6.99 -20.16 -23.16
CA SER A 86 -7.26 -20.10 -24.58
C SER A 86 -8.70 -19.64 -24.78
N ALA A 87 -8.88 -18.39 -25.14
CA ALA A 87 -10.21 -17.84 -25.42
C ALA A 87 -10.87 -18.54 -26.61
N LEU A 88 -10.08 -19.02 -27.59
CA LEU A 88 -10.56 -19.73 -28.76
C LEU A 88 -11.22 -21.06 -28.39
N HIS A 89 -10.59 -21.82 -27.47
CA HIS A 89 -11.05 -23.15 -27.06
C HIS A 89 -11.81 -23.13 -25.72
N GLY A 90 -11.92 -21.97 -25.07
CA GLY A 90 -12.58 -21.84 -23.77
C GLY A 90 -11.76 -22.40 -22.58
N THR A 91 -10.55 -22.93 -22.82
CA THR A 91 -9.72 -23.53 -21.78
C THR A 91 -9.26 -22.48 -20.78
N GLY A 92 -9.43 -22.74 -19.47
CA GLY A 92 -9.02 -21.83 -18.37
C GLY A 92 -9.92 -20.59 -18.19
N VAL A 93 -10.82 -20.30 -19.13
CA VAL A 93 -11.70 -19.10 -19.06
C VAL A 93 -12.64 -19.18 -17.85
N GLY A 94 -13.22 -20.36 -17.60
CA GLY A 94 -14.12 -20.56 -16.44
C GLY A 94 -13.44 -20.35 -15.10
N GLU A 95 -12.14 -20.63 -15.00
CA GLU A 95 -11.34 -20.49 -13.77
C GLU A 95 -11.08 -19.03 -13.38
N MET A 96 -11.25 -18.07 -14.31
CA MET A 96 -11.10 -16.65 -14.01
C MET A 96 -12.25 -16.11 -13.16
N TYR A 97 -13.48 -16.62 -13.33
CA TYR A 97 -14.65 -16.08 -12.63
C TYR A 97 -14.53 -16.11 -11.11
N PRO A 98 -14.13 -17.22 -10.46
CA PRO A 98 -13.88 -17.22 -9.03
C PRO A 98 -12.82 -16.20 -8.60
N SER A 99 -11.78 -15.96 -9.40
CA SER A 99 -10.75 -14.96 -9.10
C SER A 99 -11.26 -13.53 -9.25
N ILE A 100 -12.12 -13.27 -10.25
CA ILE A 100 -12.80 -11.98 -10.42
C ILE A 100 -13.70 -11.68 -9.22
N HIS A 101 -14.48 -12.67 -8.76
CA HIS A 101 -15.33 -12.51 -7.58
C HIS A 101 -14.51 -12.25 -6.33
N ARG A 102 -13.42 -13.00 -6.08
CA ARG A 102 -12.54 -12.75 -4.94
C ARG A 102 -11.90 -11.36 -4.99
N ALA A 103 -11.49 -10.90 -6.18
CA ALA A 103 -10.95 -9.57 -6.37
C ALA A 103 -11.99 -8.48 -6.07
N PHE A 104 -13.23 -8.67 -6.51
CA PHE A 104 -14.35 -7.79 -6.21
C PHE A 104 -14.63 -7.73 -4.71
N ASP A 105 -14.80 -8.88 -4.05
CA ASP A 105 -15.07 -8.97 -2.61
C ASP A 105 -13.94 -8.35 -1.80
N SER A 106 -12.68 -8.62 -2.19
CA SER A 106 -11.50 -8.03 -1.57
C SER A 106 -11.48 -6.51 -1.72
N SER A 107 -11.90 -5.97 -2.87
CA SER A 107 -11.95 -4.53 -3.12
C SER A 107 -13.03 -3.81 -2.30
N HIS A 108 -14.07 -4.53 -1.86
CA HIS A 108 -15.19 -4.03 -1.07
C HIS A 108 -15.11 -4.44 0.41
N LEU A 109 -13.91 -4.70 0.90
CA LEU A 109 -13.64 -5.07 2.29
C LEU A 109 -14.33 -4.13 3.28
N LYS A 110 -15.03 -4.72 4.26
CA LYS A 110 -15.65 -4.00 5.39
C LYS A 110 -15.13 -4.56 6.70
N VAL A 111 -14.46 -3.73 7.47
CA VAL A 111 -13.87 -4.11 8.75
C VAL A 111 -14.13 -3.04 9.79
N SER A 112 -14.38 -3.46 11.02
CA SER A 112 -14.57 -2.54 12.15
C SER A 112 -13.26 -1.81 12.49
N PRO A 113 -13.33 -0.54 12.90
CA PRO A 113 -12.14 0.24 13.28
C PRO A 113 -11.31 -0.42 14.39
N ALA A 114 -11.96 -1.09 15.32
CA ALA A 114 -11.27 -1.80 16.42
C ALA A 114 -10.34 -2.91 15.90
N LYS A 115 -10.81 -3.73 14.95
CA LYS A 115 -9.98 -4.78 14.35
C LYS A 115 -8.80 -4.22 13.54
N ILE A 116 -9.03 -3.15 12.77
CA ILE A 116 -7.97 -2.51 11.99
C ILE A 116 -6.92 -1.91 12.94
N THR A 117 -7.35 -1.25 14.00
CA THR A 117 -6.45 -0.67 15.02
C THR A 117 -5.65 -1.75 15.73
N GLN A 118 -6.25 -2.89 16.05
CA GLN A 118 -5.53 -4.02 16.65
C GLN A 118 -4.42 -4.54 15.73
N ILE A 119 -4.74 -4.77 14.45
CA ILE A 119 -3.73 -5.22 13.46
C ILE A 119 -2.62 -4.19 13.29
N LEU A 120 -2.95 -2.89 13.31
CA LEU A 120 -1.96 -1.82 13.26
C LEU A 120 -1.04 -1.87 14.49
N SER A 121 -1.58 -2.10 15.69
CA SER A 121 -0.81 -2.26 16.93
C SER A 121 0.15 -3.44 16.83
N ASP A 122 -0.39 -4.61 16.47
CA ASP A 122 0.42 -5.83 16.32
C ASP A 122 1.53 -5.66 15.28
N ALA A 123 1.25 -4.99 14.15
CA ALA A 123 2.23 -4.70 13.11
C ALA A 123 3.33 -3.75 13.61
N THR A 124 2.97 -2.71 14.39
CA THR A 124 3.95 -1.75 14.92
C THR A 124 4.75 -2.32 16.09
N GLU A 125 4.21 -3.29 16.82
CA GLU A 125 4.94 -4.04 17.85
C GLU A 125 5.93 -5.02 17.22
N ALA A 126 5.51 -5.75 16.18
CA ALA A 126 6.37 -6.70 15.47
C ALA A 126 7.52 -5.99 14.72
N HIS A 127 7.24 -4.83 14.13
CA HIS A 127 8.21 -4.03 13.41
C HIS A 127 7.95 -2.54 13.66
N ALA A 128 8.75 -1.96 14.55
CA ALA A 128 8.59 -0.56 14.94
C ALA A 128 8.83 0.42 13.77
N PRO A 129 8.01 1.48 13.62
CA PRO A 129 8.25 2.51 12.62
C PRO A 129 9.63 3.14 12.78
N PRO A 130 10.33 3.46 11.68
CA PRO A 130 11.63 4.09 11.73
C PRO A 130 11.58 5.48 12.37
N MET A 131 12.68 5.89 12.94
CA MET A 131 12.82 7.25 13.47
C MET A 131 13.03 8.24 12.32
N VAL A 132 12.31 9.35 12.35
CA VAL A 132 12.49 10.44 11.39
C VAL A 132 12.90 11.70 12.15
N GLN A 133 14.04 12.28 11.77
CA GLN A 133 14.62 13.47 12.44
C GLN A 133 14.73 13.28 13.97
N GLY A 134 15.27 12.13 14.42
CA GLY A 134 15.46 11.83 15.83
C GLY A 134 14.17 11.62 16.64
N ARG A 135 13.00 11.53 15.98
CA ARG A 135 11.71 11.35 16.66
C ARG A 135 10.98 10.12 16.13
N ARG A 136 10.31 9.40 17.02
CA ARG A 136 9.52 8.23 16.67
C ARG A 136 8.19 8.64 16.03
N ILE A 137 7.82 7.95 14.95
CA ILE A 137 6.47 8.00 14.40
C ILE A 137 5.56 7.22 15.35
N LYS A 138 4.43 7.80 15.75
CA LYS A 138 3.45 7.13 16.62
C LYS A 138 2.13 6.97 15.89
N MET A 139 1.82 5.75 15.48
CA MET A 139 0.52 5.38 14.94
C MET A 139 -0.40 5.05 16.11
N ARG A 140 -1.61 5.61 16.15
CA ARG A 140 -2.52 5.50 17.30
C ARG A 140 -3.71 4.62 17.02
N TYR A 141 -4.39 4.89 15.92
CA TYR A 141 -5.56 4.13 15.50
C TYR A 141 -5.72 4.18 13.99
N ALA A 142 -6.52 3.27 13.46
CA ALA A 142 -6.83 3.21 12.06
C ALA A 142 -8.30 2.81 11.81
N HIS A 143 -8.83 3.24 10.67
CA HIS A 143 -10.17 2.89 10.21
C HIS A 143 -10.22 2.77 8.70
N MET A 144 -11.32 2.22 8.17
CA MET A 144 -11.57 2.24 6.72
C MET A 144 -11.89 3.66 6.26
N GLY A 145 -11.16 4.14 5.27
CA GLY A 145 -11.40 5.44 4.62
C GLY A 145 -12.18 5.32 3.31
N GLY A 146 -12.20 4.14 2.70
CA GLY A 146 -12.88 3.91 1.43
C GLY A 146 -12.83 2.45 0.99
N GLN A 147 -13.53 2.18 -0.08
CA GLN A 147 -13.56 0.89 -0.78
C GLN A 147 -13.18 1.12 -2.25
N ASN A 148 -12.77 0.04 -2.90
CA ASN A 148 -12.40 0.02 -4.31
C ASN A 148 -11.42 1.14 -4.74
N PRO A 149 -10.19 1.14 -4.19
CA PRO A 149 -9.56 0.08 -3.41
C PRO A 149 -9.82 0.20 -1.90
N PRO A 150 -9.60 -0.88 -1.11
CA PRO A 150 -9.60 -0.81 0.34
C PRO A 150 -8.58 0.23 0.81
N THR A 151 -9.08 1.31 1.39
CA THR A 151 -8.24 2.41 1.87
C THR A 151 -8.28 2.44 3.39
N ILE A 152 -7.11 2.32 4.02
CA ILE A 152 -6.96 2.34 5.47
C ILE A 152 -6.36 3.69 5.87
N VAL A 153 -7.09 4.43 6.68
CA VAL A 153 -6.63 5.72 7.21
C VAL A 153 -5.98 5.48 8.57
N VAL A 154 -4.70 5.80 8.68
CA VAL A 154 -3.91 5.67 9.90
C VAL A 154 -3.71 7.04 10.52
N HIS A 155 -4.16 7.20 11.76
CA HIS A 155 -4.01 8.43 12.52
C HIS A 155 -2.88 8.32 13.53
N GLY A 156 -2.15 9.41 13.70
CA GLY A 156 -1.06 9.44 14.66
C GLY A 156 -0.23 10.72 14.62
N ASN A 157 0.89 10.69 15.32
CA ASN A 157 1.81 11.81 15.38
C ASN A 157 2.94 11.59 14.37
N LYS A 158 3.15 12.55 13.45
CA LYS A 158 4.19 12.52 12.41
C LYS A 158 4.07 11.34 11.43
N VAL A 159 2.87 10.80 11.29
CA VAL A 159 2.59 9.69 10.37
C VAL A 159 2.73 10.10 8.90
N ASP A 160 2.60 11.38 8.59
CA ASP A 160 2.88 11.98 7.27
C ASP A 160 4.32 11.72 6.78
N LYS A 161 5.25 11.55 7.71
CA LYS A 161 6.67 11.28 7.45
C LYS A 161 7.01 9.79 7.35
N THR A 162 6.01 8.93 7.29
CA THR A 162 6.23 7.47 7.16
C THR A 162 6.90 7.16 5.83
N PRO A 163 8.07 6.49 5.84
CA PRO A 163 8.76 6.09 4.61
C PRO A 163 7.92 5.14 3.74
N ALA A 164 8.16 5.16 2.43
CA ALA A 164 7.44 4.33 1.47
C ALA A 164 7.57 2.83 1.77
N ASP A 165 8.74 2.38 2.21
CA ASP A 165 8.98 0.98 2.55
C ASP A 165 8.14 0.53 3.75
N TYR A 166 8.00 1.39 4.76
CA TYR A 166 7.16 1.08 5.91
C TYR A 166 5.67 1.09 5.54
N ARG A 167 5.25 1.98 4.64
CA ARG A 167 3.90 1.96 4.06
C ARG A 167 3.63 0.62 3.37
N ARG A 168 4.55 0.18 2.50
CA ARG A 168 4.46 -1.11 1.79
C ARG A 168 4.42 -2.29 2.76
N TYR A 169 5.20 -2.25 3.84
CA TYR A 169 5.13 -3.24 4.91
C TYR A 169 3.72 -3.33 5.49
N LEU A 170 3.11 -2.22 5.88
CA LEU A 170 1.75 -2.20 6.43
C LEU A 170 0.71 -2.69 5.42
N GLU A 171 0.80 -2.27 4.15
CA GLU A 171 -0.06 -2.75 3.06
C GLU A 171 0.00 -4.27 2.95
N ASN A 172 1.19 -4.86 3.03
CA ASN A 172 1.39 -6.30 2.98
C ASN A 172 0.84 -7.00 4.24
N VAL A 173 0.99 -6.41 5.43
CA VAL A 173 0.39 -6.94 6.67
C VAL A 173 -1.13 -7.01 6.54
N PHE A 174 -1.79 -5.92 6.16
CA PHE A 174 -3.24 -5.90 5.98
C PHE A 174 -3.70 -6.88 4.90
N ARG A 175 -2.98 -6.94 3.76
CA ARG A 175 -3.26 -7.90 2.70
C ARG A 175 -3.21 -9.35 3.19
N LYS A 176 -2.18 -9.69 3.96
CA LYS A 176 -1.97 -11.03 4.49
C LYS A 176 -3.05 -11.41 5.51
N VAL A 177 -3.35 -10.51 6.45
CA VAL A 177 -4.34 -10.76 7.51
C VAL A 177 -5.75 -10.96 6.95
N TYR A 178 -6.15 -10.12 5.99
CA TYR A 178 -7.48 -10.21 5.38
C TYR A 178 -7.52 -11.09 4.12
N LYS A 179 -6.39 -11.72 3.75
CA LYS A 179 -6.28 -12.59 2.56
C LYS A 179 -6.80 -11.90 1.29
N LEU A 180 -6.43 -10.64 1.10
CA LEU A 180 -6.91 -9.85 -0.03
C LEU A 180 -6.23 -10.28 -1.32
N GLU A 181 -7.02 -10.69 -2.28
CA GLU A 181 -6.59 -11.11 -3.62
C GLU A 181 -7.09 -10.12 -4.67
N GLY A 182 -6.32 -9.93 -5.72
CA GLY A 182 -6.72 -9.18 -6.91
C GLY A 182 -6.98 -7.68 -6.69
N THR A 183 -6.62 -7.10 -5.54
CA THR A 183 -6.85 -5.67 -5.26
C THR A 183 -5.63 -5.00 -4.64
N PRO A 184 -5.30 -3.75 -5.05
CA PRO A 184 -4.35 -2.94 -4.29
C PRO A 184 -4.95 -2.54 -2.94
N VAL A 185 -4.08 -2.32 -1.94
CA VAL A 185 -4.47 -1.75 -0.65
C VAL A 185 -3.82 -0.39 -0.55
N ARG A 186 -4.56 0.63 -0.13
CA ARG A 186 -4.03 1.98 0.09
C ARG A 186 -3.96 2.29 1.57
N ILE A 187 -2.88 2.95 1.98
CA ILE A 187 -2.76 3.51 3.32
C ILE A 187 -2.61 5.02 3.21
N GLU A 188 -3.51 5.72 3.85
CA GLU A 188 -3.46 7.16 4.03
C GLU A 188 -3.03 7.49 5.46
N PHE A 189 -2.10 8.42 5.60
CA PHE A 189 -1.65 8.88 6.89
C PHE A 189 -2.23 10.26 7.20
N LYS A 190 -2.93 10.37 8.34
CA LYS A 190 -3.47 11.64 8.84
C LYS A 190 -2.81 12.00 10.16
N THR A 191 -1.98 13.02 10.13
CA THR A 191 -1.38 13.58 11.35
C THR A 191 -2.44 14.35 12.13
N SER A 192 -2.59 14.03 13.42
CA SER A 192 -3.42 14.83 14.30
C SER A 192 -2.78 16.22 14.42
N GLU A 193 -3.54 17.28 14.17
CA GLU A 193 -3.08 18.62 14.47
C GLU A 193 -2.70 18.69 15.95
N ASN A 194 -1.52 19.21 16.21
CA ASN A 194 -1.08 19.44 17.59
C ASN A 194 -1.78 20.71 18.10
N PRO A 195 -2.78 20.63 18.99
CA PRO A 195 -3.47 21.81 19.49
C PRO A 195 -2.55 22.78 20.24
N PHE A 196 -1.29 22.39 20.47
CA PHE A 196 -0.25 23.20 21.10
C PHE A 196 0.85 23.62 20.10
N GLU A 197 0.68 23.39 18.80
CA GLU A 197 1.62 23.84 17.78
C GLU A 197 1.62 25.38 17.73
N GLY A 198 2.78 25.97 17.97
CA GLY A 198 2.91 27.44 18.06
C GLY A 198 2.73 28.04 19.45
N ARG A 199 2.25 27.31 20.45
CA ARG A 199 2.33 27.75 21.82
C ARG A 199 3.77 27.65 22.33
N LYS A 200 4.48 28.77 22.40
CA LYS A 200 5.74 28.82 23.18
C LYS A 200 5.36 28.35 24.58
N THR A 201 6.01 27.29 25.05
CA THR A 201 5.87 26.86 26.45
C THR A 201 6.29 28.06 27.28
N VAL A 202 5.30 28.77 27.86
CA VAL A 202 5.58 29.77 28.89
C VAL A 202 6.24 28.98 30.00
N MET A 203 7.57 29.14 30.11
CA MET A 203 8.33 28.43 31.11
C MET A 203 7.86 28.98 32.45
N ASP A 204 7.07 28.21 33.19
CA ASP A 204 6.58 28.56 34.49
C ASP A 204 7.78 29.09 35.31
N GLU A 205 7.67 30.29 35.87
CA GLU A 205 8.77 30.95 36.61
C GLU A 205 9.33 30.02 37.68
N ARG A 206 8.49 29.15 38.25
CA ARG A 206 8.90 28.10 39.19
C ARG A 206 9.88 27.07 38.58
N ILE A 207 9.65 26.66 37.32
CA ILE A 207 10.53 25.73 36.61
C ILE A 207 11.83 26.42 36.23
N ALA A 208 11.77 27.68 35.81
CA ALA A 208 12.94 28.51 35.52
C ALA A 208 13.79 28.74 36.76
N ALA A 209 13.16 29.06 37.91
CA ALA A 209 13.84 29.22 39.21
C ALA A 209 14.47 27.90 39.68
N ARG A 210 13.81 26.75 39.53
CA ARG A 210 14.34 25.44 39.88
C ARG A 210 15.57 25.08 39.02
N LYS A 211 15.55 25.37 37.72
CA LYS A 211 16.66 25.16 36.80
C LYS A 211 17.84 26.08 37.13
N ARG A 212 17.61 27.35 37.49
CA ARG A 212 18.66 28.28 37.94
C ARG A 212 19.31 27.81 39.24
N ARG A 213 18.53 27.32 40.22
CA ARG A 213 19.07 26.76 41.50
C ARG A 213 19.88 25.50 41.26
N TYR A 214 19.50 24.62 40.32
CA TYR A 214 20.21 23.42 39.98
C TYR A 214 21.58 23.75 39.35
N VAL A 215 21.61 24.66 38.37
CA VAL A 215 22.85 25.11 37.73
C VAL A 215 23.80 25.79 38.72
N GLN A 216 23.27 26.58 39.66
CA GLN A 216 24.08 27.20 40.69
C GLN A 216 24.69 26.19 41.68
N LYS A 217 23.95 25.15 42.07
CA LYS A 217 24.47 24.05 42.89
C LYS A 217 25.57 23.31 42.16
N PHE A 218 25.45 23.02 40.88
CA PHE A 218 26.48 22.36 40.08
C PHE A 218 27.74 23.20 39.98
N LYS A 219 27.61 24.50 39.67
CA LYS A 219 28.78 25.41 39.64
C LYS A 219 29.50 25.55 41.00
N LYS A 220 28.74 25.53 42.10
CA LYS A 220 29.36 25.53 43.47
C LYS A 220 30.07 24.23 43.80
N ALA A 221 29.54 23.08 43.39
CA ALA A 221 30.17 21.78 43.56
C ALA A 221 31.48 21.68 42.76
N GLU A 222 31.45 22.14 41.48
CA GLU A 222 32.66 22.14 40.63
C GLU A 222 33.77 23.06 41.13
N LYS A 223 33.43 24.21 41.72
CA LYS A 223 34.41 25.09 42.39
C LYS A 223 34.99 24.48 43.66
N LYS A 224 34.26 23.61 44.36
CA LYS A 224 34.76 22.92 45.58
C LYS A 224 35.67 21.75 45.24
N PHE A 225 35.59 21.20 44.03
CA PHE A 225 36.44 20.09 43.59
C PHE A 225 37.76 20.56 42.95
N LYS A 226 37.84 21.85 42.56
CA LYS A 226 39.05 22.47 41.98
C LYS A 226 39.90 23.22 43.03
N ARG A 227 39.60 23.10 44.31
CA ARG A 227 40.38 23.57 45.44
C ARG A 227 40.90 22.38 46.25
#